data_171b731917e35d350fed20bb47996281
#
_entry.id   171b731917e35d350fed20bb47996281
#
_cell.length_a   1.000
_cell.length_b   1.000
_cell.length_c   1.000
_cell.angle_alpha   90.00
_cell.angle_beta   90.00
_cell.angle_gamma   90.00
#
_symmetry.space_group_name_H-M   'P 1'
#
loop_
_entity.id
_entity.type
_entity.pdbx_description
1 polymer ?
#
loop_
_entity_poly.entity_id
_entity_poly.type
_entity_poly.pdbx_seq_one_letter_code
_entity_poly.pdbx_strand_id
1 'polypeptide(L)' 'MTFPEKVKAVRLQMFMSQEKLAKELGVSFATVNRWERGLCEPHYDAQKAFHDFCVNNNISFED' A
#
# COMPACT_ATOMS: atom_id res chain seq x y z
N MET A 1 1.95 1.56 -13.49
CA MET A 1 0.91 1.49 -12.43
C MET A 1 0.92 2.73 -11.58
N THR A 2 -0.27 3.22 -11.25
CA THR A 2 -0.40 4.34 -10.32
C THR A 2 -0.24 3.84 -8.88
N PHE A 3 -0.03 4.75 -7.94
CA PHE A 3 0.09 4.36 -6.53
C PHE A 3 -1.18 3.65 -6.02
N PRO A 4 -2.40 4.14 -6.29
CA PRO A 4 -3.61 3.41 -5.88
C PRO A 4 -3.64 1.98 -6.42
N GLU A 5 -3.25 1.79 -7.67
CA GLU A 5 -3.22 0.46 -8.26
C GLU A 5 -2.17 -0.43 -7.61
N LYS A 6 -1.01 0.14 -7.28
CA LYS A 6 0.04 -0.61 -6.60
C LYS A 6 -0.40 -1.11 -5.23
N VAL A 7 -1.04 -0.23 -4.46
CA VAL A 7 -1.51 -0.59 -3.13
C VAL A 7 -2.52 -1.74 -3.20
N LYS A 8 -3.47 -1.64 -4.11
CA LYS A 8 -4.48 -2.68 -4.27
C LYS A 8 -3.86 -3.98 -4.75
N ALA A 9 -2.92 -3.90 -5.71
CA ALA A 9 -2.26 -5.09 -6.25
C ALA A 9 -1.49 -5.83 -5.16
N VAL A 10 -0.74 -5.10 -4.33
CA VAL A 10 0.02 -5.71 -3.23
C VAL A 10 -0.93 -6.38 -2.26
N ARG A 11 -2.01 -5.69 -1.90
CA ARG A 11 -2.98 -6.22 -0.95
C ARG A 11 -3.59 -7.53 -1.45
N LEU A 12 -4.02 -7.54 -2.71
CA LEU A 12 -4.62 -8.75 -3.28
C LEU A 12 -3.61 -9.88 -3.43
N GLN A 13 -2.39 -9.54 -3.83
CA GLN A 13 -1.33 -10.54 -3.96
C GLN A 13 -1.01 -11.21 -2.63
N MET A 14 -1.08 -10.45 -1.54
CA MET A 14 -0.79 -10.95 -0.20
C MET A 14 -2.04 -11.50 0.51
N PHE A 15 -3.18 -11.51 -0.18
CA PHE A 15 -4.45 -11.97 0.40
C PHE A 15 -4.82 -11.20 1.66
N MET A 16 -4.62 -9.88 1.63
CA MET A 16 -4.89 -9.01 2.78
C MET A 16 -6.12 -8.15 2.56
N SER A 17 -6.83 -7.87 3.65
CA SER A 17 -7.84 -6.82 3.65
C SER A 17 -7.14 -5.46 3.74
N GLN A 18 -7.88 -4.37 3.48
CA GLN A 18 -7.34 -3.04 3.68
C GLN A 18 -6.91 -2.82 5.13
N GLU A 19 -7.69 -3.36 6.06
CA GLU A 19 -7.38 -3.25 7.47
C GLU A 19 -6.08 -3.95 7.83
N LYS A 20 -5.87 -5.15 7.29
CA LYS A 20 -4.65 -5.91 7.55
C LYS A 20 -3.43 -5.18 6.97
N LEU A 21 -3.53 -4.69 5.74
CA LEU A 21 -2.43 -3.94 5.14
C LEU A 21 -2.12 -2.68 5.94
N ALA A 22 -3.16 -1.97 6.40
CA ALA A 22 -2.97 -0.78 7.21
C ALA A 22 -2.16 -1.10 8.46
N LYS A 23 -2.48 -2.21 9.11
CA LYS A 23 -1.75 -2.67 10.29
C LYS A 23 -0.29 -2.94 9.98
N GLU A 24 -0.03 -3.60 8.86
CA GLU A 24 1.34 -3.93 8.46
C GLU A 24 2.17 -2.68 8.15
N LEU A 25 1.52 -1.65 7.63
CA LEU A 25 2.20 -0.41 7.27
C LEU A 25 2.23 0.61 8.42
N GLY A 26 1.52 0.35 9.50
CA GLY A 26 1.44 1.28 10.61
C GLY A 26 0.61 2.52 10.32
N VAL A 27 -0.40 2.39 9.47
CA VAL A 27 -1.31 3.50 9.14
C VAL A 27 -2.75 3.07 9.45
N SER A 28 -3.70 4.02 9.33
CA SER A 28 -5.09 3.71 9.60
C SER A 28 -5.75 3.03 8.39
N PHE A 29 -6.82 2.30 8.66
CA PHE A 29 -7.65 1.72 7.61
C PHE A 29 -8.13 2.80 6.63
N ALA A 30 -8.58 3.93 7.17
CA ALA A 30 -9.06 5.03 6.34
C ALA A 30 -7.98 5.51 5.37
N THR A 31 -6.74 5.51 5.81
CA THR A 31 -5.61 5.93 4.96
C THR A 31 -5.46 4.99 3.77
N VAL A 32 -5.44 3.68 4.01
CA VAL A 32 -5.32 2.71 2.91
C VAL A 32 -6.52 2.83 1.97
N ASN A 33 -7.72 2.98 2.53
CA ASN A 33 -8.92 3.14 1.72
C ASN A 33 -8.84 4.35 0.81
N ARG A 34 -8.39 5.50 1.34
CA ARG A 34 -8.24 6.72 0.53
C ARG A 34 -7.19 6.56 -0.54
N TRP A 35 -6.09 5.87 -0.23
CA TRP A 35 -5.05 5.61 -1.22
C TRP A 35 -5.61 4.82 -2.40
N GLU A 36 -6.33 3.75 -2.12
CA GLU A 36 -6.87 2.89 -3.18
C GLU A 36 -7.93 3.61 -4.01
N ARG A 37 -8.61 4.57 -3.41
CA ARG A 37 -9.60 5.36 -4.13
C ARG A 37 -9.00 6.56 -4.87
N GLY A 38 -7.70 6.79 -4.71
CA GLY A 38 -7.04 7.90 -5.37
C GLY A 38 -7.39 9.26 -4.79
N LEU A 39 -7.86 9.31 -3.54
CA LEU A 39 -8.32 10.56 -2.92
C LEU A 39 -7.21 11.37 -2.27
N CYS A 40 -6.05 10.76 -2.03
CA CYS A 40 -4.92 11.50 -1.47
C CYS A 40 -3.62 10.83 -1.86
N GLU A 41 -2.56 11.63 -1.85
CA GLU A 41 -1.21 11.15 -2.11
C GLU A 41 -0.57 10.74 -0.78
N PRO A 42 0.27 9.72 -0.75
CA PRO A 42 0.94 9.33 0.49
C PRO A 42 2.03 10.35 0.84
N HIS A 43 2.19 10.61 2.13
CA HIS A 43 3.33 11.37 2.62
C HIS A 43 4.61 10.56 2.43
N TYR A 44 5.75 11.23 2.49
CA TYR A 44 7.04 10.59 2.28
C TYR A 44 7.24 9.36 3.19
N ASP A 45 6.93 9.52 4.48
CA ASP A 45 7.11 8.41 5.43
C ASP A 45 6.23 7.21 5.08
N ALA A 46 5.01 7.48 4.60
CA ALA A 46 4.10 6.41 4.20
C ALA A 46 4.58 5.73 2.92
N GLN A 47 5.13 6.51 1.99
CA GLN A 47 5.72 5.94 0.77
C GLN A 47 6.88 5.01 1.11
N LYS A 48 7.72 5.43 2.06
CA LYS A 48 8.86 4.63 2.50
C LYS A 48 8.37 3.34 3.15
N ALA A 49 7.37 3.42 4.02
CA ALA A 49 6.82 2.24 4.69
C ALA A 49 6.28 1.25 3.65
N PHE A 50 5.57 1.74 2.64
CA PHE A 50 5.04 0.89 1.58
C PHE A 50 6.17 0.27 0.76
N HIS A 51 7.18 1.06 0.42
CA HIS A 51 8.34 0.58 -0.32
C HIS A 51 9.06 -0.52 0.46
N ASP A 52 9.32 -0.29 1.75
CA ASP A 52 10.00 -1.26 2.58
C ASP A 52 9.19 -2.55 2.72
N PHE A 53 7.87 -2.42 2.84
CA PHE A 53 6.99 -3.59 2.89
C PHE A 53 7.12 -4.42 1.61
N CYS A 54 7.12 -3.75 0.45
CA CYS A 54 7.27 -4.44 -0.83
C CYS A 54 8.62 -5.15 -0.93
N VAL A 55 9.70 -4.46 -0.55
CA VAL A 55 11.04 -5.04 -0.59
C VAL A 55 11.11 -6.27 0.32
N ASN A 56 10.59 -6.15 1.55
CA ASN A 56 10.65 -7.23 2.52
C ASN A 56 9.84 -8.46 2.10
N ASN A 57 8.86 -8.27 1.23
CA ASN A 57 8.01 -9.36 0.76
C ASN A 57 8.31 -9.75 -0.70
N ASN A 58 9.43 -9.28 -1.23
CA ASN A 58 9.90 -9.61 -2.59
C ASN A 58 8.86 -9.24 -3.65
N ILE A 59 8.21 -8.10 -3.48
CA ILE A 59 7.22 -7.58 -4.43
C ILE A 59 7.88 -6.48 -5.27
N SER A 60 7.76 -6.57 -6.58
CA SER A 60 8.26 -5.55 -7.48
C SER A 60 7.23 -5.22 -8.55
N PHE A 61 7.37 -4.06 -9.15
CA PHE A 61 6.48 -3.58 -10.20
C PHE A 61 7.29 -3.25 -11.43
N GLU A 62 6.71 -3.49 -12.60
CA GLU A 62 7.39 -3.35 -13.88
C GLU A 62 7.04 -2.06 -14.62
N ASP A 63 6.88 -0.97 -13.94
CA ASP A 63 6.56 0.28 -14.63
C ASP A 63 7.57 1.41 -14.38
#